data_c28595b21837883d7448dc8af5f5d3d3
#
_entry.id   c28595b21837883d7448dc8af5f5d3d3
#
_cell.length_a   1.000
_cell.length_b   1.000
_cell.length_c   1.000
_cell.angle_alpha   90.00
_cell.angle_beta   90.00
_cell.angle_gamma   90.00
#
_symmetry.space_group_name_H-M   'P 1'
#
loop_
_entity.id
_entity.type
_entity.pdbx_description
1 polymer ?
#
loop_
_entity_poly.entity_id
_entity_poly.type
_entity_poly.pdbx_seq_one_letter_code
_entity_poly.pdbx_strand_id
1 'polypeptide(L)'
;DTYDFGARTLYPFVLGTGNDEASLLAALSQHQPGALLGEPALLFTPETEKAAITQWAQSLPLRDGGPAPEGGTGNTVATAQVTPHAQQVLYLWEEGNAPAVTEYTVNNGSYSDDPDFRPYLTTFPVPEGTAVKGAVLICPGGAFQFRSDQPEGVAVAQALSARGYQSFVVDYRLCPYTQQEGALDLARAVRFVRAHAEDYGIDPADIAVMGFSAGGILSGEMLLHFDGTVNGTALDPDYVPDALDQVSADG
;
A
#
# COMPACT_ATOMS: atom_id res chain seq x y z
N ASP A 1 24.89 8.85 -5.34
CA ASP A 1 23.61 9.34 -5.84
C ASP A 1 23.01 10.26 -4.80
N THR A 2 22.91 11.54 -5.12
CA THR A 2 22.30 12.54 -4.27
C THR A 2 20.82 12.62 -4.59
N TYR A 3 19.97 12.24 -3.64
CA TYR A 3 18.53 12.52 -3.73
C TYR A 3 18.32 14.02 -3.51
N ASP A 4 17.62 14.66 -4.43
CA ASP A 4 17.15 16.04 -4.25
C ASP A 4 15.71 15.99 -3.71
N PHE A 5 15.54 16.40 -2.46
CA PHE A 5 14.21 16.47 -1.84
C PHE A 5 13.42 17.72 -2.24
N GLY A 6 14.01 18.63 -3.02
CA GLY A 6 13.33 19.82 -3.53
C GLY A 6 12.59 20.59 -2.43
N ALA A 7 11.39 21.09 -2.72
CA ALA A 7 10.55 21.82 -1.76
C ALA A 7 9.76 20.92 -0.78
N ARG A 8 10.26 19.72 -0.48
CA ARG A 8 9.62 18.80 0.46
C ARG A 8 10.01 19.12 1.89
N THR A 9 9.08 18.93 2.82
CA THR A 9 9.36 19.06 4.25
C THR A 9 9.95 17.75 4.77
N LEU A 10 11.12 17.83 5.40
CA LEU A 10 11.80 16.73 6.08
C LEU A 10 11.58 16.85 7.59
N TYR A 11 11.17 15.78 8.24
CA TYR A 11 11.05 15.68 9.70
C TYR A 11 12.17 14.78 10.22
N PRO A 12 13.34 15.37 10.57
CA PRO A 12 14.49 14.58 10.96
C PRO A 12 14.35 14.03 12.37
N PHE A 13 14.86 12.82 12.58
CA PHE A 13 15.07 12.25 13.90
C PHE A 13 16.47 11.64 13.99
N VAL A 14 17.02 11.58 15.19
CA VAL A 14 18.32 10.99 15.47
C VAL A 14 18.18 9.87 16.49
N LEU A 15 18.83 8.75 16.20
CA LEU A 15 19.05 7.68 17.19
C LEU A 15 20.48 7.84 17.73
N GLY A 16 20.64 8.14 19.02
CA GLY A 16 21.97 8.32 19.57
C GLY A 16 22.01 8.62 21.07
N THR A 17 23.19 8.51 21.63
CA THR A 17 23.48 8.73 23.06
C THR A 17 23.95 10.16 23.34
N GLY A 18 23.28 11.17 22.75
CA GLY A 18 23.50 12.55 23.14
C GLY A 18 24.51 13.29 22.30
N ASN A 19 24.22 13.51 21.04
CA ASN A 19 24.86 14.57 20.28
C ASN A 19 23.88 15.22 19.32
N ASP A 20 23.69 16.45 19.57
CA ASP A 20 23.63 17.59 18.72
C ASP A 20 22.64 17.47 17.54
N GLU A 21 21.38 17.56 17.89
CA GLU A 21 20.28 17.87 16.97
C GLU A 21 20.68 19.02 16.02
N ALA A 22 21.33 20.05 16.54
CA ALA A 22 21.79 21.20 15.77
C ALA A 22 22.82 20.81 14.69
N SER A 23 23.72 19.88 14.96
CA SER A 23 24.69 19.39 13.97
C SER A 23 24.04 18.60 12.85
N LEU A 24 23.02 17.77 13.19
CA LEU A 24 22.25 17.04 12.18
C LEU A 24 21.46 18.00 11.28
N LEU A 25 20.75 18.95 11.88
CA LEU A 25 19.97 19.94 11.13
C LEU A 25 20.87 20.78 10.22
N ALA A 26 22.04 21.17 10.71
CA ALA A 26 23.03 21.89 9.91
C ALA A 26 23.55 21.04 8.73
N ALA A 27 23.86 19.77 8.95
CA ALA A 27 24.28 18.84 7.91
C ALA A 27 23.20 18.62 6.86
N LEU A 28 21.94 18.42 7.29
CA LEU A 28 20.80 18.29 6.37
C LEU A 28 20.59 19.55 5.54
N SER A 29 20.64 20.73 6.15
CA SER A 29 20.51 22.01 5.44
C SER A 29 21.65 22.23 4.43
N GLN A 30 22.85 21.76 4.74
CA GLN A 30 24.01 21.87 3.85
C GLN A 30 23.90 20.93 2.65
N HIS A 31 23.42 19.68 2.86
CA HIS A 31 23.36 18.67 1.82
C HIS A 31 22.04 18.68 1.03
N GLN A 32 20.99 19.31 1.58
CA GLN A 32 19.67 19.41 0.97
C GLN A 32 19.13 20.86 1.08
N PRO A 33 19.77 21.83 0.39
CA PRO A 33 19.43 23.26 0.54
C PRO A 33 18.02 23.62 0.04
N GLY A 34 17.40 22.75 -0.77
CA GLY A 34 16.04 22.94 -1.27
C GLY A 34 14.95 22.33 -0.38
N ALA A 35 15.31 21.55 0.63
CA ALA A 35 14.37 20.92 1.53
C ALA A 35 13.93 21.87 2.66
N LEU A 36 12.65 21.78 3.05
CA LEU A 36 12.14 22.43 4.24
C LEU A 36 12.33 21.50 5.44
N LEU A 37 12.94 21.99 6.52
CA LEU A 37 13.04 21.24 7.76
C LEU A 37 11.81 21.50 8.62
N GLY A 38 11.07 20.45 8.91
CA GLY A 38 9.86 20.50 9.76
C GLY A 38 10.21 20.37 11.24
N GLU A 39 9.46 21.01 12.07
CA GLU A 39 9.48 20.89 13.53
C GLU A 39 8.36 19.94 13.99
N PRO A 40 8.56 19.14 15.04
CA PRO A 40 9.78 19.02 15.84
C PRO A 40 10.77 17.98 15.27
N ALA A 41 12.06 18.32 15.27
CA ALA A 41 13.11 17.32 15.17
C ALA A 41 13.28 16.64 16.55
N LEU A 42 13.53 15.33 16.58
CA LEU A 42 13.63 14.60 17.83
C LEU A 42 14.88 13.73 17.92
N LEU A 43 15.51 13.76 19.10
CA LEU A 43 16.55 12.83 19.49
C LEU A 43 15.91 11.65 20.25
N PHE A 44 16.03 10.44 19.71
CA PHE A 44 15.70 9.21 20.41
C PHE A 44 16.96 8.58 20.97
N THR A 45 16.89 8.18 22.22
CA THR A 45 17.95 7.39 22.91
C THR A 45 17.50 5.94 23.07
N PRO A 46 18.42 5.00 23.40
CA PRO A 46 18.02 3.62 23.67
C PRO A 46 16.96 3.46 24.78
N GLU A 47 16.86 4.47 25.66
CA GLU A 47 15.90 4.51 26.77
C GLU A 47 14.56 5.16 26.38
N THR A 48 14.44 5.70 25.16
CA THR A 48 13.19 6.31 24.70
C THR A 48 12.11 5.23 24.55
N GLU A 49 11.02 5.41 25.27
CA GLU A 49 9.90 4.47 25.21
C GLU A 49 9.24 4.46 23.81
N LYS A 50 8.86 3.26 23.34
CA LYS A 50 8.17 3.07 22.05
C LYS A 50 6.93 3.97 21.92
N ALA A 51 6.18 4.19 23.01
CA ALA A 51 5.01 5.07 23.02
C ALA A 51 5.35 6.52 22.64
N ALA A 52 6.48 7.04 23.13
CA ALA A 52 6.93 8.40 22.82
C ALA A 52 7.29 8.55 21.33
N ILE A 53 7.95 7.53 20.76
CA ILE A 53 8.29 7.48 19.32
C ILE A 53 7.02 7.45 18.49
N THR A 54 6.05 6.61 18.87
CA THR A 54 4.76 6.49 18.17
C THR A 54 3.97 7.81 18.24
N GLN A 55 3.91 8.44 19.41
CA GLN A 55 3.23 9.71 19.59
C GLN A 55 3.85 10.83 18.76
N TRP A 56 5.19 10.88 18.70
CA TRP A 56 5.88 11.83 17.84
C TRP A 56 5.54 11.58 16.37
N ALA A 57 5.67 10.35 15.87
CA ALA A 57 5.36 10.02 14.49
C ALA A 57 3.92 10.40 14.11
N GLN A 58 2.95 10.17 15.01
CA GLN A 58 1.55 10.56 14.83
C GLN A 58 1.32 12.07 14.88
N SER A 59 2.20 12.83 15.54
CA SER A 59 2.10 14.30 15.63
C SER A 59 2.64 15.01 14.38
N LEU A 60 3.36 14.30 13.51
CA LEU A 60 3.92 14.90 12.30
C LEU A 60 2.79 15.27 11.32
N PRO A 61 2.77 16.51 10.80
CA PRO A 61 1.83 16.89 9.75
C PRO A 61 2.28 16.30 8.41
N LEU A 62 2.42 14.98 8.36
CA LEU A 62 2.71 14.29 7.13
C LEU A 62 1.51 14.50 6.20
N ARG A 63 1.74 14.97 4.99
CA ARG A 63 0.70 14.90 3.96
C ARG A 63 0.53 13.43 3.64
N ASP A 64 -0.55 12.92 4.13
CA ASP A 64 -0.96 11.54 4.00
C ASP A 64 -0.97 11.11 2.53
N GLY A 65 -0.31 10.03 2.22
CA GLY A 65 -0.95 9.06 1.36
C GLY A 65 -2.25 8.76 2.11
N GLY A 66 -3.38 9.19 1.61
CA GLY A 66 -4.63 9.39 2.32
C GLY A 66 -4.88 8.43 3.47
N PRO A 67 -5.62 8.83 4.51
CA PRO A 67 -5.89 7.98 5.66
C PRO A 67 -6.40 6.63 5.15
N ALA A 68 -5.96 5.56 5.80
CA ALA A 68 -6.72 4.30 5.72
C ALA A 68 -8.18 4.68 5.93
N PRO A 69 -9.10 4.29 5.07
CA PRO A 69 -10.48 4.74 5.15
C PRO A 69 -10.99 4.45 6.56
N GLU A 70 -11.36 5.51 7.28
CA GLU A 70 -11.95 5.35 8.63
C GLU A 70 -13.16 4.44 8.50
N GLY A 71 -13.25 3.42 9.36
CA GLY A 71 -14.23 2.33 9.34
C GLY A 71 -15.67 2.79 9.08
N GLY A 72 -16.01 2.91 7.84
CA GLY A 72 -17.34 3.18 7.30
C GLY A 72 -17.73 2.06 6.36
N THR A 73 -19.00 2.02 6.01
CA THR A 73 -19.52 1.22 4.88
C THR A 73 -18.88 1.72 3.58
N GLY A 74 -17.53 1.56 3.47
CA GLY A 74 -16.74 2.05 2.36
C GLY A 74 -17.02 1.25 1.09
N ASN A 75 -16.83 1.88 -0.06
CA ASN A 75 -16.88 1.19 -1.35
C ASN A 75 -15.91 0.01 -1.35
N THR A 76 -16.40 -1.18 -1.59
CA THR A 76 -15.58 -2.36 -1.86
C THR A 76 -15.40 -2.54 -3.36
N VAL A 77 -14.36 -3.28 -3.76
CA VAL A 77 -14.13 -3.58 -5.18
C VAL A 77 -15.30 -4.31 -5.83
N ALA A 78 -16.10 -5.06 -5.06
CA ALA A 78 -17.28 -5.78 -5.57
C ALA A 78 -18.45 -4.85 -5.97
N THR A 79 -18.53 -3.65 -5.38
CA THR A 79 -19.65 -2.72 -5.57
C THR A 79 -19.19 -1.33 -6.06
N ALA A 80 -17.90 -1.17 -6.32
CA ALA A 80 -17.32 0.13 -6.69
C ALA A 80 -17.83 0.61 -8.05
N GLN A 81 -18.18 1.89 -8.09
CA GLN A 81 -18.21 2.62 -9.36
C GLN A 81 -16.83 3.19 -9.61
N VAL A 82 -16.22 2.80 -10.73
CA VAL A 82 -14.92 3.32 -11.15
C VAL A 82 -15.03 4.78 -11.53
N THR A 83 -14.11 5.59 -11.01
CA THR A 83 -13.91 6.98 -11.41
C THR A 83 -12.53 7.08 -12.06
N PRO A 84 -12.42 6.95 -13.40
CA PRO A 84 -11.16 6.72 -14.10
C PRO A 84 -10.14 7.85 -13.98
N HIS A 85 -10.58 9.04 -13.56
CA HIS A 85 -9.73 10.23 -13.42
C HIS A 85 -9.65 10.77 -11.98
N ALA A 86 -10.24 10.08 -11.01
CA ALA A 86 -10.18 10.46 -9.60
C ALA A 86 -9.55 9.35 -8.76
N GLN A 87 -8.73 9.72 -7.79
CA GLN A 87 -8.19 8.77 -6.84
C GLN A 87 -9.31 8.17 -5.99
N GLN A 88 -9.29 6.85 -5.82
CA GLN A 88 -10.23 6.10 -4.99
C GLN A 88 -9.44 5.20 -4.03
N VAL A 89 -10.03 4.96 -2.87
CA VAL A 89 -9.61 3.91 -1.95
C VAL A 89 -10.76 2.90 -1.88
N LEU A 90 -10.47 1.64 -2.16
CA LEU A 90 -11.46 0.57 -2.30
C LEU A 90 -11.04 -0.62 -1.46
N TYR A 91 -11.88 -1.06 -0.53
CA TYR A 91 -11.65 -2.30 0.20
C TYR A 91 -11.73 -3.52 -0.73
N LEU A 92 -10.80 -4.45 -0.57
CA LEU A 92 -10.77 -5.66 -1.40
C LEU A 92 -11.89 -6.65 -1.04
N TRP A 93 -12.31 -6.64 0.21
CA TRP A 93 -13.32 -7.58 0.75
C TRP A 93 -14.43 -6.83 1.45
N GLU A 94 -15.64 -7.39 1.40
CA GLU A 94 -16.72 -6.97 2.28
C GLU A 94 -16.32 -7.22 3.75
N GLU A 95 -16.85 -6.42 4.65
CA GLU A 95 -16.55 -6.56 6.08
C GLU A 95 -16.91 -7.96 6.57
N GLY A 96 -15.95 -8.62 7.21
CA GLY A 96 -16.10 -9.97 7.72
C GLY A 96 -16.09 -11.08 6.66
N ASN A 97 -15.87 -10.78 5.38
CA ASN A 97 -15.82 -11.77 4.30
C ASN A 97 -14.42 -11.90 3.65
N ALA A 98 -13.36 -11.44 4.30
CA ALA A 98 -12.00 -11.70 3.82
C ALA A 98 -11.63 -13.16 4.09
N PRO A 99 -11.33 -13.98 3.06
CA PRO A 99 -10.98 -15.39 3.28
C PRO A 99 -9.73 -15.50 4.14
N ALA A 100 -9.77 -16.27 5.22
CA ALA A 100 -8.63 -16.39 6.13
C ALA A 100 -8.58 -17.78 6.79
N VAL A 101 -7.34 -18.28 6.93
CA VAL A 101 -7.03 -19.45 7.77
C VAL A 101 -6.34 -19.01 9.06
N THR A 102 -5.88 -17.75 9.14
CA THR A 102 -5.25 -17.19 10.31
C THR A 102 -6.30 -16.65 11.27
N GLU A 103 -6.30 -17.13 12.50
CA GLU A 103 -7.10 -16.56 13.58
C GLU A 103 -6.31 -15.41 14.23
N TYR A 104 -6.78 -14.17 14.05
CA TYR A 104 -6.13 -12.97 14.59
C TYR A 104 -7.19 -12.05 15.22
N THR A 105 -7.22 -12.02 16.54
CA THR A 105 -8.26 -11.32 17.31
C THR A 105 -7.72 -10.23 18.24
N VAL A 106 -6.43 -10.27 18.56
CA VAL A 106 -5.79 -9.32 19.48
C VAL A 106 -4.37 -9.01 19.04
N ASN A 107 -4.05 -7.73 18.89
CA ASN A 107 -2.68 -7.26 18.71
C ASN A 107 -2.08 -6.88 20.08
N ASN A 108 -1.06 -7.62 20.49
CA ASN A 108 -0.30 -7.35 21.72
C ASN A 108 0.90 -6.41 21.48
N GLY A 109 0.91 -5.71 20.36
CA GLY A 109 2.00 -4.84 19.93
C GLY A 109 3.09 -5.54 19.12
N SER A 110 2.85 -6.79 18.69
CA SER A 110 3.80 -7.56 17.86
C SER A 110 3.66 -7.30 16.37
N TYR A 111 2.53 -6.76 15.91
CA TYR A 111 2.21 -6.58 14.50
C TYR A 111 1.88 -5.12 14.18
N SER A 112 2.12 -4.72 12.94
CA SER A 112 1.86 -3.35 12.47
C SER A 112 0.37 -3.07 12.30
N ASP A 113 -0.38 -4.02 11.75
CA ASP A 113 -1.82 -3.90 11.58
C ASP A 113 -2.55 -4.44 12.81
N ASP A 114 -3.70 -3.87 13.12
CA ASP A 114 -4.62 -4.40 14.11
C ASP A 114 -5.57 -5.45 13.50
N PRO A 115 -6.27 -6.25 14.32
CA PRO A 115 -7.17 -7.31 13.83
C PRO A 115 -8.31 -6.83 12.92
N ASP A 116 -8.68 -5.56 13.01
CA ASP A 116 -9.69 -4.91 12.20
C ASP A 116 -9.16 -4.31 10.88
N PHE A 117 -7.87 -4.49 10.60
CA PHE A 117 -7.31 -4.07 9.31
C PHE A 117 -8.03 -4.78 8.16
N ARG A 118 -8.52 -3.98 7.21
CA ARG A 118 -9.13 -4.46 5.98
C ARG A 118 -8.22 -4.13 4.80
N PRO A 119 -7.77 -5.13 4.02
CA PRO A 119 -6.96 -4.87 2.84
C PRO A 119 -7.71 -4.01 1.83
N TYR A 120 -6.99 -3.08 1.21
CA TYR A 120 -7.56 -2.12 0.28
C TYR A 120 -6.65 -1.82 -0.92
N LEU A 121 -7.22 -1.20 -1.91
CA LEU A 121 -6.58 -0.76 -3.14
C LEU A 121 -6.69 0.77 -3.23
N THR A 122 -5.57 1.45 -3.47
CA THR A 122 -5.54 2.88 -3.77
C THR A 122 -5.26 3.10 -5.24
N THR A 123 -6.16 3.82 -5.95
CA THR A 123 -5.99 4.11 -7.37
C THR A 123 -5.17 5.38 -7.58
N PHE A 124 -4.32 5.37 -8.59
CA PHE A 124 -3.55 6.53 -9.07
C PHE A 124 -3.79 6.67 -10.57
N PRO A 125 -4.86 7.39 -10.96
CA PRO A 125 -5.28 7.46 -12.34
C PRO A 125 -4.30 8.23 -13.21
N VAL A 126 -4.27 7.87 -14.49
CA VAL A 126 -3.54 8.62 -15.53
C VAL A 126 -4.10 10.04 -15.61
N PRO A 127 -3.25 11.08 -15.63
CA PRO A 127 -3.70 12.45 -15.77
C PRO A 127 -4.53 12.68 -17.06
N GLU A 128 -5.56 13.49 -16.95
CA GLU A 128 -6.41 13.82 -18.09
C GLU A 128 -5.59 14.36 -19.28
N GLY A 129 -5.89 13.90 -20.48
CA GLY A 129 -5.15 14.24 -21.69
C GLY A 129 -3.88 13.41 -21.94
N THR A 130 -3.51 12.51 -21.05
CA THR A 130 -2.41 11.56 -21.24
C THR A 130 -2.96 10.24 -21.81
N ALA A 131 -2.30 9.70 -22.83
CA ALA A 131 -2.69 8.41 -23.39
C ALA A 131 -2.47 7.27 -22.38
N VAL A 132 -3.50 6.46 -22.18
CA VAL A 132 -3.44 5.26 -21.34
C VAL A 132 -2.72 4.14 -22.09
N LYS A 133 -1.81 3.43 -21.41
CA LYS A 133 -0.96 2.37 -22.00
C LYS A 133 -1.19 0.99 -21.38
N GLY A 134 -1.89 0.91 -20.27
CA GLY A 134 -2.11 -0.30 -19.51
C GLY A 134 -2.24 0.00 -18.00
N ALA A 135 -2.21 -1.02 -17.18
CA ALA A 135 -2.30 -0.92 -15.72
C ALA A 135 -1.12 -1.57 -15.01
N VAL A 136 -0.77 -1.05 -13.82
CA VAL A 136 0.23 -1.64 -12.94
C VAL A 136 -0.29 -1.68 -11.51
N LEU A 137 -0.37 -2.87 -10.94
CA LEU A 137 -0.62 -3.07 -9.51
C LEU A 137 0.73 -3.15 -8.77
N ILE A 138 0.87 -2.41 -7.70
CA ILE A 138 2.12 -2.22 -6.99
C ILE A 138 1.97 -2.74 -5.57
N CYS A 139 2.83 -3.69 -5.20
CA CYS A 139 2.91 -4.29 -3.86
C CYS A 139 4.18 -3.79 -3.17
N PRO A 140 4.09 -2.86 -2.20
CA PRO A 140 5.24 -2.42 -1.42
C PRO A 140 5.89 -3.57 -0.65
N GLY A 141 7.19 -3.45 -0.36
CA GLY A 141 7.90 -4.37 0.51
C GLY A 141 7.74 -4.03 1.99
N GLY A 142 8.47 -4.71 2.85
CA GLY A 142 8.48 -4.49 4.29
C GLY A 142 8.51 -5.78 5.10
N ALA A 143 9.08 -6.85 4.52
CA ALA A 143 9.28 -8.15 5.17
C ALA A 143 7.99 -8.77 5.75
N PHE A 144 6.83 -8.43 5.21
CA PHE A 144 5.49 -8.79 5.74
C PHE A 144 5.23 -8.26 7.17
N GLN A 145 6.04 -7.34 7.66
CA GLN A 145 5.89 -6.71 8.98
C GLN A 145 5.28 -5.31 8.89
N PHE A 146 5.51 -4.63 7.79
CA PHE A 146 4.95 -3.31 7.47
C PHE A 146 4.88 -3.17 5.94
N ARG A 147 4.28 -2.10 5.45
CA ARG A 147 4.32 -1.73 4.02
C ARG A 147 5.15 -0.46 3.87
N SER A 148 6.10 -0.48 2.93
CA SER A 148 6.93 0.67 2.55
C SER A 148 6.15 1.58 1.58
N ASP A 149 4.96 2.03 2.01
CA ASP A 149 3.94 2.60 1.14
C ASP A 149 4.41 3.86 0.39
N GLN A 150 5.11 4.76 1.05
CA GLN A 150 5.52 6.01 0.42
C GLN A 150 6.56 5.81 -0.68
N PRO A 151 7.74 5.21 -0.45
CA PRO A 151 8.78 5.10 -1.47
C PRO A 151 8.50 4.01 -2.51
N GLU A 152 7.88 2.90 -2.12
CA GLU A 152 7.69 1.72 -2.98
C GLU A 152 6.25 1.58 -3.50
N GLY A 153 5.29 2.30 -2.94
CA GLY A 153 3.90 2.37 -3.37
C GLY A 153 3.58 3.69 -4.06
N VAL A 154 3.27 4.72 -3.28
CA VAL A 154 2.75 6.02 -3.74
C VAL A 154 3.67 6.71 -4.75
N ALA A 155 4.96 6.84 -4.44
CA ALA A 155 5.91 7.51 -5.33
C ALA A 155 6.05 6.77 -6.67
N VAL A 156 6.03 5.44 -6.66
CA VAL A 156 6.08 4.61 -7.87
C VAL A 156 4.78 4.76 -8.66
N ALA A 157 3.63 4.67 -8.00
CA ALA A 157 2.32 4.82 -8.64
C ALA A 157 2.17 6.18 -9.33
N GLN A 158 2.55 7.25 -8.65
CA GLN A 158 2.54 8.60 -9.22
C GLN A 158 3.46 8.73 -10.45
N ALA A 159 4.65 8.13 -10.37
CA ALA A 159 5.62 8.16 -11.48
C ALA A 159 5.13 7.38 -12.71
N LEU A 160 4.47 6.23 -12.50
CA LEU A 160 3.90 5.41 -13.57
C LEU A 160 2.63 6.05 -14.15
N SER A 161 1.75 6.57 -13.30
CA SER A 161 0.54 7.30 -13.70
C SER A 161 0.88 8.48 -14.62
N ALA A 162 1.87 9.29 -14.27
CA ALA A 162 2.37 10.39 -15.11
C ALA A 162 2.92 9.92 -16.47
N ARG A 163 3.24 8.63 -16.63
CA ARG A 163 3.73 8.01 -17.87
C ARG A 163 2.65 7.29 -18.68
N GLY A 164 1.40 7.32 -18.20
CA GLY A 164 0.26 6.74 -18.90
C GLY A 164 -0.15 5.35 -18.42
N TYR A 165 0.30 4.90 -17.26
CA TYR A 165 -0.15 3.63 -16.67
C TYR A 165 -1.14 3.89 -15.53
N GLN A 166 -2.36 3.36 -15.65
CA GLN A 166 -3.28 3.29 -14.52
C GLN A 166 -2.60 2.52 -13.38
N SER A 167 -2.33 3.18 -12.28
CA SER A 167 -1.51 2.61 -11.22
C SER A 167 -2.32 2.39 -9.95
N PHE A 168 -2.04 1.29 -9.27
CA PHE A 168 -2.79 0.82 -8.12
C PHE A 168 -1.84 0.35 -7.03
N VAL A 169 -1.92 0.92 -5.84
CA VAL A 169 -1.16 0.42 -4.68
C VAL A 169 -2.05 -0.55 -3.91
N VAL A 170 -1.53 -1.73 -3.63
CA VAL A 170 -2.24 -2.79 -2.93
C VAL A 170 -1.74 -2.88 -1.50
N ASP A 171 -2.61 -2.52 -0.56
CA ASP A 171 -2.40 -2.65 0.88
C ASP A 171 -2.90 -4.03 1.33
N TYR A 172 -2.04 -5.03 1.13
CA TYR A 172 -2.30 -6.44 1.40
C TYR A 172 -2.08 -6.78 2.87
N ARG A 173 -2.64 -7.89 3.36
CA ARG A 173 -2.47 -8.37 4.74
C ARG A 173 -1.02 -8.71 5.05
N LEU A 174 -0.57 -8.27 6.24
CA LEU A 174 0.75 -8.52 6.81
C LEU A 174 0.69 -9.64 7.86
N CYS A 175 1.84 -9.99 8.46
CA CYS A 175 1.86 -10.85 9.63
C CYS A 175 0.89 -10.34 10.72
N PRO A 176 0.13 -11.23 11.37
CA PRO A 176 0.32 -12.68 11.43
C PRO A 176 -0.27 -13.47 10.27
N TYR A 177 -0.96 -12.84 9.33
CA TYR A 177 -1.51 -13.52 8.17
C TYR A 177 -0.41 -14.18 7.32
N THR A 178 -0.76 -15.27 6.66
CA THR A 178 0.14 -16.00 5.78
C THR A 178 0.43 -15.24 4.48
N GLN A 179 1.49 -15.59 3.79
CA GLN A 179 1.79 -15.04 2.47
C GLN A 179 0.69 -15.35 1.46
N GLN A 180 0.03 -16.49 1.57
CA GLN A 180 -1.07 -16.87 0.69
C GLN A 180 -2.32 -16.02 0.92
N GLU A 181 -2.63 -15.65 2.16
CA GLU A 181 -3.73 -14.72 2.44
C GLU A 181 -3.47 -13.34 1.84
N GLY A 182 -2.22 -12.83 1.95
CA GLY A 182 -1.82 -11.61 1.27
C GLY A 182 -1.80 -11.72 -0.26
N ALA A 183 -1.38 -12.86 -0.80
CA ALA A 183 -1.39 -13.12 -2.25
C ALA A 183 -2.80 -13.16 -2.82
N LEU A 184 -3.76 -13.65 -2.04
CA LEU A 184 -5.17 -13.64 -2.41
C LEU A 184 -5.74 -12.21 -2.45
N ASP A 185 -5.28 -11.31 -1.57
CA ASP A 185 -5.62 -9.89 -1.65
C ASP A 185 -5.15 -9.27 -2.97
N LEU A 186 -3.93 -9.59 -3.40
CA LEU A 186 -3.40 -9.13 -4.70
C LEU A 186 -4.20 -9.74 -5.87
N ALA A 187 -4.51 -11.04 -5.84
CA ALA A 187 -5.33 -11.68 -6.86
C ALA A 187 -6.71 -10.99 -7.00
N ARG A 188 -7.31 -10.63 -5.86
CA ARG A 188 -8.57 -9.89 -5.81
C ARG A 188 -8.45 -8.52 -6.47
N ALA A 189 -7.37 -7.80 -6.20
CA ALA A 189 -7.08 -6.50 -6.80
C ALA A 189 -6.89 -6.61 -8.34
N VAL A 190 -6.17 -7.63 -8.82
CA VAL A 190 -6.01 -7.90 -10.26
C VAL A 190 -7.36 -8.17 -10.93
N ARG A 191 -8.20 -9.00 -10.33
CA ARG A 191 -9.55 -9.30 -10.84
C ARG A 191 -10.41 -8.04 -10.96
N PHE A 192 -10.35 -7.16 -9.98
CA PHE A 192 -11.06 -5.88 -10.03
C PHE A 192 -10.60 -5.03 -11.21
N VAL A 193 -9.29 -4.83 -11.37
CA VAL A 193 -8.75 -4.02 -12.47
C VAL A 193 -9.12 -4.62 -13.83
N ARG A 194 -9.07 -5.94 -13.96
CA ARG A 194 -9.44 -6.64 -15.19
C ARG A 194 -10.94 -6.55 -15.49
N ALA A 195 -11.79 -6.69 -14.47
CA ALA A 195 -13.23 -6.54 -14.63
C ALA A 195 -13.65 -5.13 -15.09
N HIS A 196 -12.86 -4.13 -14.72
CA HIS A 196 -13.08 -2.71 -15.04
C HIS A 196 -12.10 -2.17 -16.08
N ALA A 197 -11.49 -3.05 -16.89
CA ALA A 197 -10.51 -2.63 -17.89
C ALA A 197 -11.06 -1.58 -18.86
N GLU A 198 -12.31 -1.72 -19.31
CA GLU A 198 -12.99 -0.77 -20.18
C GLU A 198 -13.16 0.60 -19.50
N ASP A 199 -13.56 0.62 -18.21
CA ASP A 199 -13.74 1.86 -17.44
C ASP A 199 -12.42 2.63 -17.29
N TYR A 200 -11.30 1.91 -17.12
CA TYR A 200 -9.95 2.48 -17.03
C TYR A 200 -9.31 2.76 -18.38
N GLY A 201 -9.95 2.39 -19.50
CA GLY A 201 -9.44 2.57 -20.86
C GLY A 201 -8.20 1.73 -21.16
N ILE A 202 -8.10 0.52 -20.62
CA ILE A 202 -6.99 -0.42 -20.82
C ILE A 202 -7.45 -1.70 -21.50
N ASP A 203 -6.53 -2.38 -22.18
CA ASP A 203 -6.75 -3.77 -22.58
C ASP A 203 -6.65 -4.66 -21.34
N PRO A 204 -7.60 -5.57 -21.07
CA PRO A 204 -7.52 -6.50 -19.94
C PRO A 204 -6.29 -7.43 -19.96
N ALA A 205 -5.59 -7.54 -21.09
CA ALA A 205 -4.30 -8.24 -21.21
C ALA A 205 -3.10 -7.35 -20.81
N ASP A 206 -3.28 -6.02 -20.79
CA ASP A 206 -2.21 -5.07 -20.45
C ASP A 206 -2.20 -4.69 -18.97
N ILE A 207 -2.24 -5.70 -18.10
CA ILE A 207 -2.19 -5.56 -16.64
C ILE A 207 -0.91 -6.20 -16.12
N ALA A 208 -0.06 -5.41 -15.49
CA ALA A 208 1.17 -5.86 -14.86
C ALA A 208 1.08 -5.81 -13.33
N VAL A 209 1.81 -6.69 -12.68
CA VAL A 209 2.05 -6.67 -11.23
C VAL A 209 3.52 -6.34 -10.98
N MET A 210 3.77 -5.42 -10.06
CA MET A 210 5.09 -5.01 -9.61
C MET A 210 5.18 -5.18 -8.09
N GLY A 211 6.25 -5.81 -7.61
CA GLY A 211 6.47 -6.00 -6.18
C GLY A 211 7.89 -5.68 -5.76
N PHE A 212 8.03 -5.10 -4.58
CA PHE A 212 9.32 -4.81 -3.95
C PHE A 212 9.54 -5.77 -2.79
N SER A 213 10.69 -6.46 -2.74
CA SER A 213 11.04 -7.36 -1.62
C SER A 213 9.88 -8.34 -1.29
N ALA A 214 9.28 -8.21 -0.11
CA ALA A 214 8.10 -8.99 0.30
C ALA A 214 6.95 -8.91 -0.72
N GLY A 215 6.69 -7.73 -1.31
CA GLY A 215 5.70 -7.57 -2.37
C GLY A 215 6.03 -8.33 -3.64
N GLY A 216 7.33 -8.52 -3.96
CA GLY A 216 7.76 -9.39 -5.05
C GLY A 216 7.52 -10.87 -4.78
N ILE A 217 7.75 -11.31 -3.53
CA ILE A 217 7.41 -12.68 -3.08
C ILE A 217 5.88 -12.88 -3.19
N LEU A 218 5.11 -11.92 -2.69
CA LEU A 218 3.65 -11.94 -2.77
C LEU A 218 3.14 -12.11 -4.21
N SER A 219 3.75 -11.38 -5.16
CA SER A 219 3.43 -11.49 -6.59
C SER A 219 3.69 -12.90 -7.13
N GLY A 220 4.80 -13.52 -6.71
CA GLY A 220 5.11 -14.91 -7.06
C GLY A 220 4.12 -15.91 -6.45
N GLU A 221 3.76 -15.75 -5.18
CA GLU A 221 2.75 -16.57 -4.50
C GLU A 221 1.38 -16.48 -5.20
N MET A 222 0.99 -15.27 -5.64
CA MET A 222 -0.24 -15.09 -6.39
C MET A 222 -0.23 -15.90 -7.69
N LEU A 223 0.83 -15.80 -8.49
CA LEU A 223 0.95 -16.52 -9.77
C LEU A 223 1.01 -18.04 -9.60
N LEU A 224 1.53 -18.54 -8.48
CA LEU A 224 1.67 -19.96 -8.23
C LEU A 224 0.41 -20.62 -7.65
N HIS A 225 -0.39 -19.86 -6.91
CA HIS A 225 -1.48 -20.43 -6.10
C HIS A 225 -2.86 -19.87 -6.42
N PHE A 226 -2.97 -18.70 -7.06
CA PHE A 226 -4.23 -18.01 -7.32
C PHE A 226 -4.38 -17.60 -8.79
N ASP A 227 -3.75 -18.34 -9.69
CA ASP A 227 -3.91 -18.18 -11.13
C ASP A 227 -5.37 -18.50 -11.58
N GLY A 228 -5.73 -17.99 -12.73
CA GLY A 228 -7.07 -18.19 -13.26
C GLY A 228 -8.16 -17.71 -12.29
N THR A 229 -9.13 -18.56 -12.03
CA THR A 229 -10.26 -18.29 -11.13
C THR A 229 -10.12 -18.95 -9.75
N VAL A 230 -8.92 -19.42 -9.38
CA VAL A 230 -8.65 -19.93 -8.03
C VAL A 230 -8.85 -18.78 -7.03
N ASN A 231 -9.82 -18.91 -6.13
CA ASN A 231 -10.28 -17.86 -5.24
C ASN A 231 -10.18 -18.24 -3.76
N GLY A 232 -10.80 -17.45 -2.89
CA GLY A 232 -10.75 -17.61 -1.45
C GLY A 232 -11.16 -18.98 -0.92
N THR A 233 -11.99 -19.73 -1.63
CA THR A 233 -12.39 -21.09 -1.21
C THR A 233 -11.21 -22.08 -1.20
N ALA A 234 -10.10 -21.76 -1.86
CA ALA A 234 -8.90 -22.58 -1.81
C ALA A 234 -8.18 -22.49 -0.45
N LEU A 235 -8.38 -21.41 0.30
CA LEU A 235 -7.87 -21.25 1.67
C LEU A 235 -8.97 -21.46 2.72
N ASP A 236 -10.12 -20.86 2.53
CA ASP A 236 -11.20 -20.80 3.48
C ASP A 236 -12.47 -21.41 2.86
N PRO A 237 -12.87 -22.64 3.26
CA PRO A 237 -14.06 -23.28 2.74
C PRO A 237 -15.37 -22.54 3.04
N ASP A 238 -15.38 -21.68 4.06
CA ASP A 238 -16.56 -20.91 4.46
C ASP A 238 -16.67 -19.57 3.72
N TYR A 239 -15.64 -19.21 2.91
CA TYR A 239 -15.68 -18.02 2.07
C TYR A 239 -16.82 -18.06 1.07
N VAL A 240 -17.54 -16.96 0.93
CA VAL A 240 -18.64 -16.80 -0.03
C VAL A 240 -18.17 -16.02 -1.25
N PRO A 241 -17.90 -16.68 -2.40
CA PRO A 241 -17.46 -16.03 -3.61
C PRO A 241 -18.48 -15.05 -4.18
N ASP A 242 -18.01 -14.01 -4.84
CA ASP A 242 -18.82 -13.05 -5.59
C ASP A 242 -18.48 -13.04 -7.10
N ALA A 243 -19.01 -12.05 -7.83
CA ALA A 243 -18.83 -11.96 -9.27
C ALA A 243 -17.35 -11.76 -9.70
N LEU A 244 -16.52 -11.11 -8.89
CA LEU A 244 -15.09 -10.91 -9.19
C LEU A 244 -14.32 -12.23 -9.13
N ASP A 245 -14.75 -13.20 -8.37
CA ASP A 245 -14.09 -14.50 -8.28
C ASP A 245 -14.22 -15.34 -9.58
N GLN A 246 -15.07 -14.92 -10.49
CA GLN A 246 -15.21 -15.52 -11.84
C GLN A 246 -14.25 -14.87 -12.85
N VAL A 247 -13.60 -13.78 -12.50
CA VAL A 247 -12.60 -13.08 -13.33
C VAL A 247 -11.24 -13.72 -13.11
N SER A 248 -10.47 -13.94 -14.19
CA SER A 248 -9.11 -14.50 -14.09
C SER A 248 -8.16 -13.51 -13.40
N ALA A 249 -7.29 -14.01 -12.54
CA ALA A 249 -6.18 -13.24 -11.96
C ALA A 249 -4.91 -13.27 -12.83
N ASP A 250 -4.82 -14.16 -13.82
CA ASP A 250 -3.75 -14.23 -14.81
C ASP A 250 -4.21 -13.71 -16.18
N GLY A 251 -3.26 -13.38 -17.06
CA GLY A 251 -3.49 -12.90 -18.42
C GLY A 251 -3.52 -14.01 -19.45
#